data_d0ca048880e118026a6cdd1e7b6e65df
#
_entry.id   d0ca048880e118026a6cdd1e7b6e65df
#
_cell.length_a   1.000
_cell.length_b   1.000
_cell.length_c   1.000
_cell.angle_alpha   90.00
_cell.angle_beta   90.00
_cell.angle_gamma   90.00
#
_symmetry.space_group_name_H-M   'P 1'
#
loop_
_entity.id
_entity.type
_entity.pdbx_description
1 polymer ?
#
loop_
_entity_poly.entity_id
_entity_poly.type
_entity_poly.pdbx_seq_one_letter_code
_entity_poly.pdbx_strand_id
1 'polypeptide(L)'
;MLLFYYLAWALYVTGIVVAAFECGIEYQNGRGSIRDTALNVIKGFLAASLFTTVPVELYKLSISLQGSFTAGITGLGEDIGTVAAGIVQSLQDAATWQEAATSGVFGGIGSISSPIFMIFLLILMGYAVIKVFFANLKRGGILLIQIAVGSLYLFSVPRGYIDGFVGWCKQVIGLCLTAFLQATILIAGLMVVKDQALLGLGLMLSAGEIP
;
A
#
# COMPACT_ATOMS: atom_id res chain seq x y z
N MET A 1 -15.79 -10.56 0.14
CA MET A 1 -14.67 -11.49 0.39
C MET A 1 -15.08 -12.96 0.26
N LEU A 2 -16.16 -13.43 0.91
CA LEU A 2 -16.63 -14.81 0.84
C LEU A 2 -16.87 -15.32 -0.61
N LEU A 3 -17.47 -14.49 -1.47
CA LEU A 3 -17.70 -14.84 -2.87
C LEU A 3 -16.41 -15.19 -3.63
N PHE A 4 -15.38 -14.36 -3.49
CA PHE A 4 -14.08 -14.62 -4.14
C PHE A 4 -13.36 -15.84 -3.55
N TYR A 5 -13.55 -16.11 -2.27
CA TYR A 5 -13.05 -17.30 -1.63
C TYR A 5 -13.69 -18.57 -2.23
N TYR A 6 -15.02 -18.63 -2.35
CA TYR A 6 -15.69 -19.76 -2.98
C TYR A 6 -15.37 -19.89 -4.46
N LEU A 7 -15.25 -18.77 -5.18
CA LEU A 7 -14.84 -18.76 -6.58
C LEU A 7 -13.43 -19.34 -6.74
N ALA A 8 -12.49 -18.95 -5.88
CA ALA A 8 -11.14 -19.44 -5.86
C ALA A 8 -11.08 -20.96 -5.67
N TRP A 9 -11.85 -21.49 -4.70
CA TRP A 9 -11.94 -22.93 -4.47
C TRP A 9 -12.59 -23.68 -5.64
N ALA A 10 -13.67 -23.14 -6.21
CA ALA A 10 -14.32 -23.73 -7.38
C ALA A 10 -13.36 -23.81 -8.57
N LEU A 11 -12.63 -22.75 -8.86
CA LEU A 11 -11.64 -22.71 -9.92
C LEU A 11 -10.46 -23.64 -9.65
N TYR A 12 -9.99 -23.71 -8.40
CA TYR A 12 -8.96 -24.64 -8.01
C TYR A 12 -9.37 -26.10 -8.23
N VAL A 13 -10.58 -26.49 -7.78
CA VAL A 13 -11.10 -27.86 -7.98
C VAL A 13 -11.24 -28.18 -9.49
N THR A 14 -11.77 -27.24 -10.26
CA THR A 14 -11.85 -27.39 -11.71
C THR A 14 -10.45 -27.55 -12.34
N GLY A 15 -9.47 -26.77 -11.86
CA GLY A 15 -8.07 -26.88 -12.27
C GLY A 15 -7.46 -28.26 -11.98
N ILE A 16 -7.79 -28.88 -10.83
CA ILE A 16 -7.35 -30.26 -10.50
C ILE A 16 -7.91 -31.25 -11.51
N VAL A 17 -9.21 -31.15 -11.82
CA VAL A 17 -9.85 -32.08 -12.77
C VAL A 17 -9.14 -31.99 -14.13
N VAL A 18 -8.90 -30.78 -14.63
CA VAL A 18 -8.18 -30.58 -15.90
C VAL A 18 -6.76 -31.10 -15.83
N ALA A 19 -6.03 -30.81 -14.73
CA ALA A 19 -4.67 -31.30 -14.52
C ALA A 19 -4.59 -32.82 -14.50
N ALA A 20 -5.60 -33.50 -13.91
CA ALA A 20 -5.66 -34.96 -13.91
C ALA A 20 -5.83 -35.53 -15.34
N PHE A 21 -6.69 -34.91 -16.17
CA PHE A 21 -6.85 -35.31 -17.57
C PHE A 21 -5.58 -35.05 -18.37
N GLU A 22 -4.96 -33.87 -18.26
CA GLU A 22 -3.70 -33.53 -18.91
C GLU A 22 -2.60 -34.54 -18.52
N CYS A 23 -2.46 -34.81 -17.21
CA CYS A 23 -1.50 -35.80 -16.71
C CYS A 23 -1.76 -37.19 -17.28
N GLY A 24 -3.01 -37.63 -17.41
CA GLY A 24 -3.38 -38.92 -18.01
C GLY A 24 -2.97 -39.02 -19.48
N ILE A 25 -3.19 -37.97 -20.26
CA ILE A 25 -2.80 -37.90 -21.67
C ILE A 25 -1.27 -37.89 -21.81
N GLU A 26 -0.58 -37.08 -21.00
CA GLU A 26 0.88 -36.98 -21.02
C GLU A 26 1.55 -38.30 -20.58
N TYR A 27 0.96 -39.00 -19.60
CA TYR A 27 1.43 -40.29 -19.13
C TYR A 27 1.36 -41.37 -20.25
N GLN A 28 0.24 -41.38 -20.98
CA GLN A 28 0.10 -42.26 -22.14
C GLN A 28 1.13 -41.98 -23.24
N ASN A 29 1.55 -40.74 -23.38
CA ASN A 29 2.59 -40.31 -24.34
C ASN A 29 4.03 -40.51 -23.81
N GLY A 30 4.19 -41.09 -22.61
CA GLY A 30 5.50 -41.34 -22.00
C GLY A 30 6.24 -40.09 -21.48
N ARG A 31 5.53 -38.95 -21.38
CA ARG A 31 6.12 -37.65 -20.94
C ARG A 31 5.58 -37.15 -19.59
N GLY A 32 4.50 -37.72 -19.09
CA GLY A 32 3.83 -37.27 -17.87
C GLY A 32 4.52 -37.76 -16.61
N SER A 33 4.64 -36.85 -15.61
CA SER A 33 5.11 -37.15 -14.27
C SER A 33 3.94 -36.96 -13.28
N ILE A 34 3.38 -38.06 -12.81
CA ILE A 34 2.33 -38.06 -11.75
C ILE A 34 2.82 -37.32 -10.50
N ARG A 35 4.11 -37.44 -10.19
CA ARG A 35 4.74 -36.78 -9.04
C ARG A 35 4.66 -35.26 -9.16
N ASP A 36 4.97 -34.72 -10.32
CA ASP A 36 5.00 -33.26 -10.53
C ASP A 36 3.58 -32.68 -10.52
N THR A 37 2.62 -33.40 -11.11
CA THR A 37 1.20 -33.03 -11.03
C THR A 37 0.70 -33.04 -9.59
N ALA A 38 1.03 -34.08 -8.81
CA ALA A 38 0.66 -34.13 -7.40
C ALA A 38 1.26 -32.98 -6.58
N LEU A 39 2.53 -32.64 -6.81
CA LEU A 39 3.18 -31.50 -6.18
C LEU A 39 2.50 -30.17 -6.54
N ASN A 40 2.08 -29.99 -7.79
CA ASN A 40 1.40 -28.78 -8.25
C ASN A 40 -0.01 -28.67 -7.63
N VAL A 41 -0.71 -29.78 -7.45
CA VAL A 41 -1.98 -29.82 -6.71
C VAL A 41 -1.78 -29.38 -5.24
N ILE A 42 -0.74 -29.88 -4.56
CA ILE A 42 -0.45 -29.46 -3.18
C ILE A 42 -0.12 -27.96 -3.11
N LYS A 43 0.70 -27.44 -4.04
CA LYS A 43 0.99 -26.01 -4.13
C LYS A 43 -0.28 -25.19 -4.36
N GLY A 44 -1.16 -25.65 -5.23
CA GLY A 44 -2.45 -25.03 -5.50
C GLY A 44 -3.38 -25.02 -4.27
N PHE A 45 -3.38 -26.09 -3.47
CA PHE A 45 -4.13 -26.16 -2.21
C PHE A 45 -3.66 -25.09 -1.22
N LEU A 46 -2.34 -24.98 -1.02
CA LEU A 46 -1.77 -23.94 -0.16
C LEU A 46 -2.09 -22.53 -0.70
N ALA A 47 -1.96 -22.33 -2.00
CA ALA A 47 -2.28 -21.07 -2.65
C ALA A 47 -3.77 -20.71 -2.45
N ALA A 48 -4.70 -21.64 -2.65
CA ALA A 48 -6.14 -21.42 -2.48
C ALA A 48 -6.52 -21.14 -1.01
N SER A 49 -5.88 -21.82 -0.06
CA SER A 49 -6.12 -21.63 1.38
C SER A 49 -5.67 -20.25 1.86
N LEU A 50 -4.54 -19.74 1.35
CA LEU A 50 -3.94 -18.48 1.78
C LEU A 50 -4.38 -17.27 0.92
N PHE A 51 -5.01 -17.53 -0.21
CA PHE A 51 -5.31 -16.57 -1.25
C PHE A 51 -6.04 -15.31 -0.77
N THR A 52 -7.07 -15.44 0.07
CA THR A 52 -7.82 -14.29 0.58
C THR A 52 -7.27 -13.74 1.88
N THR A 53 -6.63 -14.59 2.68
CA THR A 53 -6.13 -14.23 4.01
C THR A 53 -4.84 -13.43 3.92
N VAL A 54 -3.88 -13.88 3.11
CA VAL A 54 -2.55 -13.25 3.02
C VAL A 54 -2.61 -11.80 2.53
N PRO A 55 -3.31 -11.44 1.45
CA PRO A 55 -3.37 -10.04 1.00
C PRO A 55 -3.99 -9.11 2.04
N VAL A 56 -5.02 -9.57 2.75
CA VAL A 56 -5.70 -8.78 3.78
C VAL A 56 -4.79 -8.58 4.99
N GLU A 57 -4.11 -9.63 5.45
CA GLU A 57 -3.20 -9.55 6.59
C GLU A 57 -1.93 -8.75 6.25
N LEU A 58 -1.40 -8.86 5.04
CA LEU A 58 -0.30 -8.01 4.56
C LEU A 58 -0.71 -6.53 4.51
N TYR A 59 -1.93 -6.23 4.09
CA TYR A 59 -2.41 -4.86 4.07
C TYR A 59 -2.59 -4.31 5.49
N LYS A 60 -3.16 -5.09 6.41
CA LYS A 60 -3.26 -4.73 7.84
C LYS A 60 -1.88 -4.54 8.47
N LEU A 61 -0.93 -5.42 8.16
CA LEU A 61 0.46 -5.29 8.60
C LEU A 61 1.09 -3.99 8.11
N SER A 62 0.87 -3.63 6.84
CA SER A 62 1.35 -2.37 6.27
C SER A 62 0.81 -1.16 7.01
N ILE A 63 -0.51 -1.15 7.34
CA ILE A 63 -1.14 -0.07 8.12
C ILE A 63 -0.61 -0.05 9.57
N SER A 64 -0.45 -1.22 10.20
CA SER A 64 0.09 -1.33 11.56
C SER A 64 1.54 -0.84 11.64
N LEU A 65 2.39 -1.22 10.67
CA LEU A 65 3.74 -0.70 10.55
C LEU A 65 3.75 0.82 10.38
N GLN A 66 2.85 1.36 9.53
CA GLN A 66 2.69 2.79 9.35
C GLN A 66 2.36 3.47 10.68
N GLY A 67 1.40 2.96 11.45
CA GLY A 67 1.03 3.48 12.77
C GLY A 67 2.20 3.44 13.78
N SER A 68 2.92 2.31 13.83
CA SER A 68 4.08 2.15 14.71
C SER A 68 5.23 3.09 14.36
N PHE A 69 5.49 3.30 13.05
CA PHE A 69 6.49 4.26 12.60
C PHE A 69 6.09 5.69 12.93
N THR A 70 4.81 6.04 12.71
CA THR A 70 4.29 7.37 13.08
C THR A 70 4.47 7.61 14.58
N ALA A 71 4.08 6.68 15.43
CA ALA A 71 4.24 6.75 16.88
C ALA A 71 5.71 6.85 17.30
N GLY A 72 6.60 6.05 16.68
CA GLY A 72 8.02 6.03 16.98
C GLY A 72 8.75 7.32 16.57
N ILE A 73 8.36 7.91 15.45
CA ILE A 73 9.00 9.12 14.90
C ILE A 73 8.45 10.40 15.54
N THR A 74 7.14 10.48 15.74
CA THR A 74 6.50 11.68 16.29
C THR A 74 6.51 11.72 17.82
N GLY A 75 6.77 10.58 18.47
CA GLY A 75 6.68 10.46 19.94
C GLY A 75 5.27 10.65 20.51
N LEU A 76 4.26 10.84 19.64
CA LEU A 76 2.91 11.24 20.00
C LEU A 76 1.91 10.08 20.00
N GLY A 77 2.28 8.89 19.51
CA GLY A 77 1.38 7.72 19.48
C GLY A 77 0.10 7.89 18.65
N GLU A 78 0.01 8.93 17.86
CA GLU A 78 -1.20 9.39 17.22
C GLU A 78 -1.19 9.15 15.68
N ASP A 79 -2.38 9.08 15.10
CA ASP A 79 -2.61 8.91 13.67
C ASP A 79 -2.08 10.10 12.85
N ILE A 80 -1.73 9.89 11.58
CA ILE A 80 -1.28 10.95 10.65
C ILE A 80 -2.24 12.16 10.63
N GLY A 81 -3.55 11.89 10.80
CA GLY A 81 -4.57 12.93 10.86
C GLY A 81 -4.39 13.87 12.05
N THR A 82 -4.04 13.34 13.21
CA THR A 82 -3.82 14.14 14.44
C THR A 82 -2.50 14.92 14.38
N VAL A 83 -1.46 14.34 13.80
CA VAL A 83 -0.20 15.06 13.56
C VAL A 83 -0.40 16.21 12.57
N ALA A 84 -1.12 15.97 11.47
CA ALA A 84 -1.46 17.03 10.52
C ALA A 84 -2.36 18.10 11.14
N ALA A 85 -3.36 17.71 11.95
CA ALA A 85 -4.22 18.63 12.69
C ALA A 85 -3.42 19.45 13.72
N GLY A 86 -2.47 18.82 14.45
CA GLY A 86 -1.59 19.50 15.40
C GLY A 86 -0.69 20.54 14.73
N ILE A 87 -0.17 20.25 13.52
CA ILE A 87 0.61 21.22 12.75
C ILE A 87 -0.28 22.37 12.28
N VAL A 88 -1.48 22.07 11.77
CA VAL A 88 -2.46 23.11 11.37
C VAL A 88 -2.86 23.96 12.57
N GLN A 89 -3.07 23.34 13.73
CA GLN A 89 -3.43 24.05 14.95
C GLN A 89 -2.27 24.92 15.48
N SER A 90 -1.02 24.41 15.45
CA SER A 90 0.16 25.22 15.82
C SER A 90 0.40 26.38 14.85
N LEU A 91 -0.02 26.25 13.59
CA LEU A 91 -0.01 27.35 12.62
C LEU A 91 -1.14 28.36 12.85
N GLN A 92 -2.30 27.90 13.38
CA GLN A 92 -3.43 28.77 13.74
C GLN A 92 -3.21 29.48 15.09
N ASP A 93 -2.61 28.79 16.07
CA ASP A 93 -2.30 29.31 17.39
C ASP A 93 -1.13 30.30 17.38
N ALA A 94 -0.32 30.33 16.30
CA ALA A 94 0.58 31.44 16.00
C ALA A 94 -0.25 32.69 15.68
N ALA A 95 -0.95 33.18 16.71
CA ALA A 95 -1.98 34.21 16.65
C ALA A 95 -1.49 35.59 16.18
N THR A 96 -0.18 35.72 15.99
CA THR A 96 0.43 36.82 15.28
C THR A 96 1.33 36.21 14.21
N TRP A 97 0.91 36.31 12.95
CA TRP A 97 1.67 35.92 11.78
C TRP A 97 3.13 36.43 11.80
N GLN A 98 3.39 37.39 12.66
CA GLN A 98 4.70 38.01 12.88
C GLN A 98 5.62 37.17 13.78
N GLU A 99 5.06 36.41 14.74
CA GLU A 99 5.84 35.49 15.58
C GLU A 99 6.15 34.19 14.86
N ALA A 100 5.26 33.71 13.99
CA ALA A 100 5.52 32.55 13.13
C ALA A 100 6.62 32.81 12.09
N ALA A 101 6.77 34.04 11.64
CA ALA A 101 7.86 34.46 10.74
C ALA A 101 9.23 34.55 11.46
N THR A 102 9.23 34.80 12.77
CA THR A 102 10.45 34.91 13.60
C THR A 102 10.76 33.62 14.37
N SER A 103 9.76 32.78 14.67
CA SER A 103 9.96 31.50 15.32
C SER A 103 10.25 30.43 14.27
N GLY A 104 11.51 30.11 14.07
CA GLY A 104 12.15 28.97 13.40
C GLY A 104 11.41 28.03 12.44
N VAL A 105 10.08 27.93 12.47
CA VAL A 105 9.29 27.06 11.59
C VAL A 105 9.47 27.43 10.11
N PHE A 106 9.66 28.71 9.81
CA PHE A 106 9.91 29.24 8.46
C PHE A 106 11.19 30.03 8.34
N GLY A 107 12.05 30.04 9.37
CA GLY A 107 13.30 30.82 9.42
C GLY A 107 14.34 30.44 8.36
N GLY A 108 14.16 29.29 7.66
CA GLY A 108 15.01 28.91 6.52
C GLY A 108 14.66 29.60 5.20
N ILE A 109 13.52 30.31 5.14
CA ILE A 109 13.09 31.06 3.95
C ILE A 109 13.28 32.54 4.26
N GLY A 110 14.52 33.02 4.14
CA GLY A 110 14.89 34.38 4.46
C GLY A 110 13.84 35.41 4.00
N SER A 111 13.36 36.23 4.93
CA SER A 111 12.60 37.47 4.76
C SER A 111 11.31 37.47 3.90
N ILE A 112 10.67 36.33 3.60
CA ILE A 112 9.35 36.34 2.99
C ILE A 112 8.29 36.30 4.10
N SER A 113 8.16 37.38 4.84
CA SER A 113 7.12 37.59 5.88
C SER A 113 5.77 38.02 5.27
N SER A 114 5.45 37.59 4.05
CA SER A 114 4.16 37.88 3.45
C SER A 114 3.10 36.90 3.96
N PRO A 115 2.01 37.36 4.58
CA PRO A 115 0.92 36.50 5.03
C PRO A 115 0.30 35.70 3.86
N ILE A 116 0.39 36.22 2.65
CA ILE A 116 -0.06 35.56 1.42
C ILE A 116 0.75 34.28 1.15
N PHE A 117 2.05 34.31 1.38
CA PHE A 117 2.93 33.15 1.18
C PHE A 117 2.65 32.04 2.22
N MET A 118 2.35 32.41 3.45
CA MET A 118 1.97 31.48 4.51
C MET A 118 0.64 30.77 4.19
N ILE A 119 -0.36 31.51 3.72
CA ILE A 119 -1.63 30.93 3.27
C ILE A 119 -1.38 29.97 2.10
N PHE A 120 -0.53 30.34 1.17
CA PHE A 120 -0.16 29.48 0.03
C PHE A 120 0.49 28.17 0.48
N LEU A 121 1.43 28.19 1.43
CA LEU A 121 2.03 26.99 1.99
C LEU A 121 1.02 26.10 2.72
N LEU A 122 0.09 26.69 3.45
CA LEU A 122 -0.97 25.96 4.15
C LEU A 122 -1.92 25.26 3.16
N ILE A 123 -2.28 25.93 2.07
CA ILE A 123 -3.10 25.33 0.99
C ILE A 123 -2.34 24.16 0.33
N LEU A 124 -1.05 24.33 0.04
CA LEU A 124 -0.22 23.28 -0.56
C LEU A 124 -0.07 22.06 0.38
N MET A 125 0.11 22.29 1.67
CA MET A 125 0.17 21.22 2.67
C MET A 125 -1.17 20.45 2.73
N GLY A 126 -2.29 21.16 2.79
CA GLY A 126 -3.63 20.55 2.76
C GLY A 126 -3.85 19.73 1.48
N TYR A 127 -3.44 20.26 0.33
CA TYR A 127 -3.50 19.54 -0.95
C TYR A 127 -2.67 18.25 -0.92
N ALA A 128 -1.44 18.27 -0.37
CA ALA A 128 -0.59 17.09 -0.27
C ALA A 128 -1.24 15.99 0.58
N VAL A 129 -1.81 16.34 1.74
CA VAL A 129 -2.51 15.39 2.62
C VAL A 129 -3.73 14.77 1.93
N ILE A 130 -4.55 15.60 1.28
CA ILE A 130 -5.72 15.12 0.51
C ILE A 130 -5.29 14.19 -0.62
N LYS A 131 -4.24 14.53 -1.36
CA LYS A 131 -3.70 13.70 -2.45
C LYS A 131 -3.27 12.32 -1.94
N VAL A 132 -2.57 12.25 -0.82
CA VAL A 132 -2.16 10.98 -0.19
C VAL A 132 -3.37 10.19 0.30
N PHE A 133 -4.38 10.84 0.88
CA PHE A 133 -5.62 10.19 1.30
C PHE A 133 -6.32 9.50 0.11
N PHE A 134 -6.51 10.21 -1.01
CA PHE A 134 -7.10 9.62 -2.22
C PHE A 134 -6.24 8.51 -2.83
N ALA A 135 -4.91 8.63 -2.77
CA ALA A 135 -4.01 7.56 -3.21
C ALA A 135 -4.21 6.28 -2.39
N ASN A 136 -4.34 6.38 -1.06
CA ASN A 136 -4.62 5.24 -0.19
C ASN A 136 -5.99 4.61 -0.46
N LEU A 137 -7.02 5.44 -0.68
CA LEU A 137 -8.35 4.95 -1.03
C LEU A 137 -8.34 4.19 -2.36
N LYS A 138 -7.67 4.73 -3.38
CA LYS A 138 -7.48 4.08 -4.69
C LYS A 138 -6.77 2.73 -4.56
N ARG A 139 -5.74 2.62 -3.72
CA ARG A 139 -5.03 1.36 -3.47
C ARG A 139 -5.90 0.30 -2.84
N GLY A 140 -6.77 0.68 -1.90
CA GLY A 140 -7.77 -0.24 -1.33
C GLY A 140 -8.66 -0.83 -2.42
N GLY A 141 -9.13 -0.02 -3.37
CA GLY A 141 -9.89 -0.46 -4.53
C GLY A 141 -9.09 -1.39 -5.45
N ILE A 142 -7.83 -1.05 -5.74
CA ILE A 142 -6.94 -1.89 -6.56
C ILE A 142 -6.70 -3.24 -5.89
N LEU A 143 -6.50 -3.28 -4.56
CA LEU A 143 -6.34 -4.53 -3.82
C LEU A 143 -7.55 -5.45 -3.96
N LEU A 144 -8.77 -4.91 -3.90
CA LEU A 144 -9.99 -5.68 -4.13
C LEU A 144 -10.04 -6.27 -5.54
N ILE A 145 -9.66 -5.49 -6.55
CA ILE A 145 -9.58 -5.97 -7.95
C ILE A 145 -8.49 -7.05 -8.07
N GLN A 146 -7.34 -6.87 -7.43
CA GLN A 146 -6.27 -7.86 -7.43
C GLN A 146 -6.72 -9.18 -6.79
N ILE A 147 -7.50 -9.14 -5.71
CA ILE A 147 -8.07 -10.36 -5.12
C ILE A 147 -9.04 -11.02 -6.09
N ALA A 148 -9.88 -10.26 -6.79
CA ALA A 148 -10.80 -10.81 -7.79
C ALA A 148 -10.06 -11.49 -8.95
N VAL A 149 -9.06 -10.82 -9.51
CA VAL A 149 -8.22 -11.35 -10.62
C VAL A 149 -7.37 -12.52 -10.16
N GLY A 150 -6.81 -12.45 -8.95
CA GLY A 150 -5.99 -13.51 -8.38
C GLY A 150 -6.71 -14.85 -8.27
N SER A 151 -8.05 -14.85 -8.05
CA SER A 151 -8.84 -16.08 -8.02
C SER A 151 -8.76 -16.86 -9.35
N LEU A 152 -8.60 -16.18 -10.48
CA LEU A 152 -8.50 -16.81 -11.80
C LEU A 152 -7.19 -17.57 -11.98
N TYR A 153 -6.09 -17.10 -11.37
CA TYR A 153 -4.80 -17.80 -11.46
C TYR A 153 -4.79 -19.15 -10.73
N LEU A 154 -5.69 -19.35 -9.75
CA LEU A 154 -5.77 -20.61 -9.01
C LEU A 154 -6.21 -21.79 -9.89
N PHE A 155 -6.90 -21.53 -11.00
CA PHE A 155 -7.17 -22.54 -12.03
C PHE A 155 -5.89 -23.07 -12.69
N SER A 156 -4.88 -22.23 -12.86
CA SER A 156 -3.66 -22.56 -13.58
C SER A 156 -2.62 -23.28 -12.72
N VAL A 157 -2.63 -23.05 -11.41
CA VAL A 157 -1.60 -23.57 -10.49
C VAL A 157 -1.55 -25.11 -10.46
N PRO A 158 -2.68 -25.86 -10.35
CA PRO A 158 -2.64 -27.33 -10.38
C PRO A 158 -2.11 -27.90 -11.71
N ARG A 159 -2.24 -27.14 -12.80
CA ARG A 159 -1.77 -27.51 -14.14
C ARG A 159 -0.27 -27.26 -14.34
N GLY A 160 0.41 -26.67 -13.34
CA GLY A 160 1.84 -26.36 -13.40
C GLY A 160 2.18 -24.94 -13.90
N TYR A 161 1.20 -24.14 -14.33
CA TYR A 161 1.41 -22.76 -14.79
C TYR A 161 1.38 -21.78 -13.60
N ILE A 162 2.52 -21.66 -12.90
CA ILE A 162 2.63 -20.91 -11.65
C ILE A 162 3.00 -19.44 -11.89
N ASP A 163 3.58 -19.10 -13.03
CA ASP A 163 4.16 -17.77 -13.29
C ASP A 163 3.17 -16.62 -13.12
N GLY A 164 1.94 -16.81 -13.59
CA GLY A 164 0.87 -15.83 -13.42
C GLY A 164 0.53 -15.57 -11.94
N PHE A 165 0.46 -16.63 -11.13
CA PHE A 165 0.19 -16.53 -9.70
C PHE A 165 1.36 -15.88 -8.95
N VAL A 166 2.60 -16.21 -9.28
CA VAL A 166 3.80 -15.59 -8.69
C VAL A 166 3.87 -14.10 -9.06
N GLY A 167 3.55 -13.75 -10.31
CA GLY A 167 3.44 -12.37 -10.77
C GLY A 167 2.40 -11.59 -9.96
N TRP A 168 1.23 -12.18 -9.75
CA TRP A 168 0.17 -11.62 -8.92
C TRP A 168 0.62 -11.41 -7.45
N CYS A 169 1.29 -12.39 -6.84
CA CYS A 169 1.84 -12.24 -5.48
C CYS A 169 2.80 -11.07 -5.38
N LYS A 170 3.70 -10.90 -6.34
CA LYS A 170 4.64 -9.76 -6.39
C LYS A 170 3.90 -8.43 -6.47
N GLN A 171 2.83 -8.34 -7.25
CA GLN A 171 2.02 -7.12 -7.37
C GLN A 171 1.31 -6.78 -6.06
N VAL A 172 0.73 -7.77 -5.36
CA VAL A 172 0.07 -7.57 -4.06
C VAL A 172 1.07 -7.10 -3.01
N ILE A 173 2.24 -7.74 -2.92
CA ILE A 173 3.31 -7.33 -2.00
C ILE A 173 3.79 -5.91 -2.33
N GLY A 174 4.03 -5.62 -3.61
CA GLY A 174 4.41 -4.29 -4.07
C GLY A 174 3.41 -3.22 -3.67
N LEU A 175 2.11 -3.49 -3.85
CA LEU A 175 1.04 -2.57 -3.47
C LEU A 175 1.02 -2.27 -1.96
N CYS A 176 1.21 -3.30 -1.11
CA CYS A 176 1.26 -3.14 0.34
C CYS A 176 2.50 -2.36 0.79
N LEU A 177 3.68 -2.67 0.22
CA LEU A 177 4.93 -1.97 0.54
C LEU A 177 4.89 -0.51 0.07
N THR A 178 4.31 -0.23 -1.08
CA THR A 178 4.18 1.14 -1.60
C THR A 178 3.34 2.01 -0.66
N ALA A 179 2.25 1.46 -0.10
CA ALA A 179 1.44 2.18 0.89
C ALA A 179 2.25 2.57 2.13
N PHE A 180 3.05 1.65 2.65
CA PHE A 180 3.94 1.89 3.77
C PHE A 180 4.99 2.97 3.47
N LEU A 181 5.69 2.86 2.33
CA LEU A 181 6.72 3.83 1.92
C LEU A 181 6.14 5.23 1.72
N GLN A 182 4.97 5.35 1.11
CA GLN A 182 4.28 6.62 0.92
C GLN A 182 3.98 7.31 2.26
N ALA A 183 3.46 6.56 3.23
CA ALA A 183 3.19 7.09 4.55
C ALA A 183 4.47 7.54 5.27
N THR A 184 5.54 6.75 5.15
CA THR A 184 6.84 7.08 5.75
C THR A 184 7.41 8.39 5.18
N ILE A 185 7.33 8.60 3.86
CA ILE A 185 7.80 9.83 3.21
C ILE A 185 6.92 11.01 3.61
N LEU A 186 5.60 10.83 3.74
CA LEU A 186 4.70 11.88 4.20
C LEU A 186 5.06 12.35 5.62
N ILE A 187 5.30 11.39 6.54
CA ILE A 187 5.67 11.69 7.92
C ILE A 187 7.04 12.38 7.97
N ALA A 188 8.02 11.87 7.21
CA ALA A 188 9.32 12.50 7.12
C ALA A 188 9.21 13.94 6.60
N GLY A 189 8.37 14.17 5.59
CA GLY A 189 8.06 15.50 5.09
C GLY A 189 7.49 16.43 6.18
N LEU A 190 6.52 15.94 6.97
CA LEU A 190 5.92 16.70 8.09
C LEU A 190 6.94 17.08 9.15
N MET A 191 7.91 16.21 9.44
CA MET A 191 8.98 16.51 10.40
C MET A 191 9.92 17.59 9.90
N VAL A 192 10.33 17.46 8.63
CA VAL A 192 11.27 18.40 7.99
C VAL A 192 10.64 19.77 7.77
N VAL A 193 9.30 19.86 7.63
CA VAL A 193 8.59 21.15 7.52
C VAL A 193 8.93 22.09 8.69
N LYS A 194 9.16 21.55 9.91
CA LYS A 194 9.50 22.36 11.09
C LYS A 194 10.82 23.10 10.95
N ASP A 195 11.81 22.50 10.25
CA ASP A 195 13.14 23.06 10.09
C ASP A 195 13.31 23.75 8.73
N GLN A 196 12.74 23.13 7.67
CA GLN A 196 12.83 23.61 6.28
C GLN A 196 11.50 23.41 5.56
N ALA A 197 10.65 24.42 5.58
CA ALA A 197 9.29 24.36 5.06
C ALA A 197 9.21 23.93 3.59
N LEU A 198 10.05 24.47 2.72
CA LEU A 198 10.07 24.13 1.29
C LEU A 198 10.48 22.68 1.03
N LEU A 199 11.49 22.19 1.73
CA LEU A 199 12.00 20.83 1.57
C LEU A 199 10.97 19.83 2.10
N GLY A 200 10.38 20.09 3.27
CA GLY A 200 9.34 19.27 3.85
C GLY A 200 8.11 19.18 2.95
N LEU A 201 7.70 20.31 2.39
CA LEU A 201 6.58 20.39 1.46
C LEU A 201 6.87 19.65 0.14
N GLY A 202 8.09 19.73 -0.37
CA GLY A 202 8.55 18.96 -1.53
C GLY A 202 8.46 17.45 -1.29
N LEU A 203 8.90 16.96 -0.10
CA LEU A 203 8.75 15.56 0.31
C LEU A 203 7.28 15.14 0.41
N MET A 204 6.43 15.97 1.01
CA MET A 204 5.00 15.66 1.12
C MET A 204 4.32 15.58 -0.24
N LEU A 205 4.64 16.45 -1.18
CA LEU A 205 4.12 16.41 -2.54
C LEU A 205 4.62 15.16 -3.28
N SER A 206 5.90 14.82 -3.16
CA SER A 206 6.47 13.62 -3.78
C SER A 206 5.85 12.33 -3.24
N ALA A 207 5.46 12.28 -1.95
CA ALA A 207 4.74 11.16 -1.38
C ALA A 207 3.42 10.87 -2.13
N GLY A 208 2.74 11.90 -2.62
CA GLY A 208 1.50 11.76 -3.41
C GLY A 208 1.70 11.24 -4.83
N GLU A 209 2.93 11.19 -5.34
CA GLU A 209 3.25 10.75 -6.71
C GLU A 209 3.74 9.30 -6.80
N ILE A 210 4.00 8.66 -5.67
CA ILE A 210 4.37 7.26 -5.62
C ILE A 210 3.19 6.41 -6.14
N PRO A 211 3.38 5.61 -7.21
CA PRO A 211 2.32 4.86 -7.88
C PRO A 211 1.75 3.72 -7.02
#